data_0cf144f755329dc521f84912e87ae945
#
_entry.id   0cf144f755329dc521f84912e87ae945
#
_cell.length_a   1.000
_cell.length_b   1.000
_cell.length_c   1.000
_cell.angle_alpha   90.00
_cell.angle_beta   90.00
_cell.angle_gamma   90.00
#
_symmetry.space_group_name_H-M   'P 1'
#
loop_
_entity.id
_entity.type
_entity.pdbx_description
1 polymer ?
#
loop_
_entity_poly.entity_id
_entity_poly.type
_entity_poly.pdbx_seq_one_letter_code
_entity_poly.pdbx_strand_id
1 'polypeptide(L)'
;MWDLQWVTIKGNAKDGRQPYVNFMRARYRGFGMRDRWDLVGKKYLASYNLNDLRYLNLIDENGELFAKLTALPPWSRTRHDFDLRKLISRWSKRGLFSIAGVDDAVDAYRAYVKSHARTSPLAPTHMTHLQPRSDVAQPARDAASERAFVPRGGSVNFDYAKDPTK
;
A
#
# COMPACT_ATOMS: atom_id res chain seq x y z
N MET A 1 11.59 -3.21 -4.37
CA MET A 1 11.16 -4.57 -3.95
C MET A 1 9.66 -4.54 -3.79
N TRP A 2 8.96 -5.49 -4.37
CA TRP A 2 7.52 -5.65 -4.26
C TRP A 2 7.23 -6.81 -3.32
N ASP A 3 6.37 -6.58 -2.36
CA ASP A 3 5.94 -7.59 -1.40
C ASP A 3 4.49 -8.00 -1.68
N LEU A 4 4.10 -9.16 -1.19
CA LEU A 4 2.77 -9.74 -1.39
C LEU A 4 2.10 -10.01 -0.06
N GLN A 5 0.83 -9.66 0.06
CA GLN A 5 0.02 -9.95 1.25
C GLN A 5 -1.45 -10.14 0.89
N TRP A 6 -2.11 -11.11 1.52
CA TRP A 6 -3.55 -11.29 1.39
C TRP A 6 -4.33 -10.17 2.05
N VAL A 7 -5.29 -9.63 1.33
CA VAL A 7 -6.20 -8.59 1.80
C VAL A 7 -7.64 -8.97 1.51
N THR A 8 -8.57 -8.46 2.33
CA THR A 8 -10.00 -8.66 2.15
C THR A 8 -10.67 -7.34 1.76
N ILE A 9 -11.50 -7.37 0.74
CA ILE A 9 -12.29 -6.21 0.33
C ILE A 9 -13.41 -6.00 1.35
N LYS A 10 -13.51 -4.77 1.86
CA LYS A 10 -14.53 -4.31 2.80
C LYS A 10 -15.45 -3.33 2.11
N GLY A 11 -16.66 -3.20 2.63
CA GLY A 11 -17.67 -2.26 2.13
C GLY A 11 -19.02 -2.63 2.70
N ASN A 12 -20.03 -1.80 2.46
CA ASN A 12 -21.41 -2.11 2.84
C ASN A 12 -22.37 -1.35 1.92
N ALA A 13 -23.08 -2.07 1.09
CA ALA A 13 -24.08 -1.49 0.17
C ALA A 13 -25.21 -0.79 0.92
N LYS A 14 -25.67 -1.34 2.07
CA LYS A 14 -26.77 -0.78 2.87
C LYS A 14 -26.42 0.62 3.42
N ASP A 15 -25.15 0.83 3.78
CA ASP A 15 -24.67 2.12 4.31
C ASP A 15 -24.08 3.01 3.20
N GLY A 16 -24.22 2.63 1.93
CA GLY A 16 -23.59 3.33 0.80
C GLY A 16 -22.05 3.34 0.84
N ARG A 17 -21.46 2.48 1.65
CA ARG A 17 -19.99 2.43 1.83
C ARG A 17 -19.37 1.65 0.70
N GLN A 18 -18.78 2.37 -0.24
CA GLN A 18 -18.08 1.83 -1.40
C GLN A 18 -17.02 0.78 -1.01
N PRO A 19 -16.78 -0.23 -1.86
CA PRO A 19 -15.72 -1.21 -1.65
C PRO A 19 -14.35 -0.56 -1.46
N TYR A 20 -13.58 -1.05 -0.50
CA TYR A 20 -12.24 -0.57 -0.16
C TYR A 20 -11.40 -1.68 0.48
N VAL A 21 -10.11 -1.48 0.50
CA VAL A 21 -9.15 -2.32 1.23
C VAL A 21 -8.55 -1.53 2.37
N ASN A 22 -8.51 -2.12 3.57
CA ASN A 22 -7.69 -1.60 4.67
C ASN A 22 -6.33 -2.29 4.62
N PHE A 23 -5.28 -1.48 4.47
CA PHE A 23 -3.92 -2.00 4.41
C PHE A 23 -2.96 -1.01 5.08
N MET A 24 -2.10 -1.51 5.96
CA MET A 24 -1.08 -0.72 6.65
C MET A 24 -1.59 0.63 7.16
N ARG A 25 -2.69 0.63 7.93
CA ARG A 25 -3.33 1.81 8.56
C ARG A 25 -3.90 2.85 7.57
N ALA A 26 -4.11 2.49 6.33
CA ALA A 26 -4.78 3.33 5.35
C ALA A 26 -5.88 2.58 4.62
N ARG A 27 -6.84 3.33 4.08
CA ARG A 27 -7.86 2.81 3.17
C ARG A 27 -7.42 3.03 1.74
N TYR A 28 -7.67 2.03 0.91
CA TYR A 28 -7.36 2.07 -0.52
C TYR A 28 -8.62 1.86 -1.33
N ARG A 29 -8.75 2.60 -2.40
CA ARG A 29 -9.81 2.44 -3.40
C ARG A 29 -9.23 2.48 -4.81
N GLY A 30 -9.94 1.87 -5.74
CA GLY A 30 -9.63 1.93 -7.15
C GLY A 30 -10.90 2.07 -7.99
N PHE A 31 -10.75 2.60 -9.18
CA PHE A 31 -11.87 2.79 -10.10
C PHE A 31 -12.56 1.45 -10.43
N GLY A 32 -11.82 0.37 -10.62
CA GLY A 32 -12.36 -0.96 -10.91
C GLY A 32 -13.15 -1.62 -9.78
N MET A 33 -13.17 -1.01 -8.58
CA MET A 33 -13.95 -1.49 -7.44
C MET A 33 -15.20 -0.64 -7.16
N ARG A 34 -15.35 0.47 -7.87
CA ARG A 34 -16.50 1.38 -7.67
C ARG A 34 -17.79 0.64 -7.97
N ASP A 35 -18.76 0.76 -7.05
CA ASP A 35 -20.09 0.14 -7.15
C ASP A 35 -20.10 -1.40 -7.30
N ARG A 36 -18.96 -2.05 -7.02
CA ARG A 36 -18.79 -3.50 -7.10
C ARG A 36 -18.93 -4.16 -5.73
N TRP A 37 -20.12 -4.08 -5.13
CA TRP A 37 -20.41 -4.72 -3.82
C TRP A 37 -20.33 -6.23 -3.84
N ASP A 38 -20.37 -6.85 -5.04
CA ASP A 38 -20.10 -8.27 -5.25
C ASP A 38 -18.69 -8.72 -4.84
N LEU A 39 -17.77 -7.77 -4.72
CA LEU A 39 -16.39 -8.00 -4.29
C LEU A 39 -16.23 -8.01 -2.77
N VAL A 40 -17.19 -7.47 -2.02
CA VAL A 40 -17.08 -7.37 -0.57
C VAL A 40 -17.00 -8.76 0.06
N GLY A 41 -16.03 -8.95 0.95
CA GLY A 41 -15.71 -10.22 1.58
C GLY A 41 -14.74 -11.10 0.79
N LYS A 42 -14.50 -10.83 -0.49
CA LYS A 42 -13.52 -11.58 -1.28
C LYS A 42 -12.10 -11.21 -0.86
N LYS A 43 -11.20 -12.20 -1.00
CA LYS A 43 -9.77 -12.04 -0.71
C LYS A 43 -9.00 -11.93 -2.03
N TYR A 44 -8.03 -11.04 -2.04
CA TYR A 44 -7.11 -10.84 -3.16
C TYR A 44 -5.68 -10.80 -2.65
N LEU A 45 -4.74 -11.15 -3.50
CA LEU A 45 -3.34 -10.97 -3.21
C LEU A 45 -2.95 -9.53 -3.55
N ALA A 46 -2.50 -8.78 -2.56
CA ALA A 46 -2.05 -7.40 -2.74
C ALA A 46 -0.55 -7.37 -2.98
N SER A 47 -0.13 -6.74 -4.07
CA SER A 47 1.26 -6.43 -4.38
C SER A 47 1.52 -4.96 -4.10
N TYR A 48 2.57 -4.66 -3.35
CA TYR A 48 2.88 -3.31 -2.90
C TYR A 48 4.38 -3.05 -2.80
N ASN A 49 4.74 -1.78 -2.83
CA ASN A 49 6.12 -1.33 -2.64
C ASN A 49 6.26 -0.67 -1.27
N LEU A 50 7.12 -1.22 -0.40
CA LEU A 50 7.35 -0.68 0.94
C LEU A 50 7.87 0.77 0.95
N ASN A 51 8.56 1.19 -0.12
CA ASN A 51 9.09 2.54 -0.26
C ASN A 51 8.06 3.54 -0.83
N ASP A 52 6.91 3.05 -1.31
CA ASP A 52 5.83 3.90 -1.82
C ASP A 52 4.47 3.25 -1.57
N LEU A 53 3.88 3.56 -0.44
CA LEU A 53 2.59 3.02 -0.01
C LEU A 53 1.38 3.84 -0.50
N ARG A 54 1.54 4.69 -1.51
CA ARG A 54 0.39 5.37 -2.13
C ARG A 54 -0.46 4.43 -2.95
N TYR A 55 0.13 3.36 -3.48
CA TYR A 55 -0.50 2.43 -4.42
C TYR A 55 -0.46 1.00 -3.91
N LEU A 56 -1.48 0.25 -4.28
CA LEU A 56 -1.66 -1.16 -4.00
C LEU A 56 -2.22 -1.84 -5.25
N ASN A 57 -1.60 -2.90 -5.71
CA ASN A 57 -2.11 -3.68 -6.83
C ASN A 57 -2.80 -4.94 -6.29
N LEU A 58 -4.05 -5.17 -6.69
CA LEU A 58 -4.74 -6.42 -6.41
C LEU A 58 -4.50 -7.40 -7.55
N ILE A 59 -4.11 -8.61 -7.21
CA ILE A 59 -3.84 -9.71 -8.11
C ILE A 59 -4.91 -10.76 -7.89
N ASP A 60 -5.48 -11.28 -8.97
CA ASP A 60 -6.50 -12.33 -8.94
C ASP A 60 -5.90 -13.73 -8.75
N GLU A 61 -6.76 -14.74 -8.77
CA GLU A 61 -6.37 -16.16 -8.63
C GLU A 61 -5.49 -16.66 -9.76
N ASN A 62 -5.55 -16.02 -10.93
CA ASN A 62 -4.75 -16.35 -12.11
C ASN A 62 -3.37 -15.66 -12.09
N GLY A 63 -3.10 -14.81 -11.12
CA GLY A 63 -1.88 -14.01 -11.04
C GLY A 63 -1.92 -12.74 -11.90
N GLU A 64 -3.08 -12.35 -12.41
CA GLU A 64 -3.25 -11.15 -13.22
C GLU A 64 -3.63 -9.93 -12.37
N LEU A 65 -3.28 -8.75 -12.87
CA LEU A 65 -3.65 -7.49 -12.24
C LEU A 65 -5.17 -7.28 -12.33
N PHE A 66 -5.85 -7.47 -11.21
CA PHE A 66 -7.30 -7.22 -11.10
C PHE A 66 -7.63 -5.73 -11.00
N ALA A 67 -6.96 -5.00 -10.11
CA ALA A 67 -7.19 -3.58 -9.89
C ALA A 67 -5.97 -2.89 -9.28
N LYS A 68 -5.72 -1.64 -9.71
CA LYS A 68 -4.79 -0.73 -9.07
C LYS A 68 -5.55 0.18 -8.11
N LEU A 69 -5.15 0.19 -6.85
CA LEU A 69 -5.77 0.98 -5.80
C LEU A 69 -4.86 2.12 -5.38
N THR A 70 -5.47 3.24 -5.01
CA THR A 70 -4.77 4.38 -4.43
C THR A 70 -5.19 4.57 -2.98
N ALA A 71 -4.24 4.91 -2.13
CA ALA A 71 -4.54 5.27 -0.75
C ALA A 71 -5.48 6.49 -0.72
N LEU A 72 -6.45 6.49 0.19
CA LEU A 72 -7.29 7.64 0.42
C LEU A 72 -6.55 8.69 1.25
N PRO A 73 -6.97 9.98 1.19
CA PRO A 73 -6.44 10.99 2.09
C PRO A 73 -6.48 10.50 3.55
N PRO A 74 -5.47 10.85 4.33
CA PRO A 74 -4.38 11.79 4.05
C PRO A 74 -3.10 11.15 3.47
N TRP A 75 -3.16 9.95 2.85
CA TRP A 75 -2.01 9.15 2.43
C TRP A 75 -1.81 9.07 0.91
N SER A 76 -2.58 9.82 0.14
CA SER A 76 -2.63 9.66 -1.33
C SER A 76 -1.60 10.48 -2.10
N ARG A 77 -1.12 11.61 -1.56
CA ARG A 77 -0.33 12.60 -2.31
C ARG A 77 1.17 12.36 -2.23
N THR A 78 1.73 12.49 -1.04
CA THR A 78 3.18 12.42 -0.87
C THR A 78 3.66 10.98 -0.72
N ARG A 79 4.69 10.63 -1.48
CA ARG A 79 5.38 9.33 -1.34
C ARG A 79 5.91 9.15 0.08
N HIS A 80 5.68 7.98 0.65
CA HIS A 80 6.09 7.61 1.98
C HIS A 80 6.20 6.10 2.13
N ASP A 81 7.07 5.68 3.02
CA ASP A 81 7.24 4.29 3.44
C ASP A 81 6.38 3.94 4.66
N PHE A 82 6.44 2.69 5.08
CA PHE A 82 5.66 2.21 6.22
C PHE A 82 6.15 2.78 7.56
N ASP A 83 7.44 3.01 7.71
CA ASP A 83 8.01 3.52 8.95
C ASP A 83 7.60 4.97 9.19
N LEU A 84 7.64 5.80 8.15
CA LEU A 84 7.12 7.16 8.20
C LEU A 84 5.62 7.17 8.50
N ARG A 85 4.83 6.28 7.88
CA ARG A 85 3.39 6.16 8.17
C ARG A 85 3.13 5.77 9.62
N LYS A 86 3.89 4.82 10.18
CA LYS A 86 3.80 4.42 11.58
C LYS A 86 4.14 5.59 12.52
N LEU A 87 5.22 6.30 12.21
CA LEU A 87 5.69 7.43 12.99
C LEU A 87 4.63 8.54 13.06
N ILE A 88 4.14 8.98 11.91
CA ILE A 88 3.09 10.00 11.80
C ILE A 88 1.83 9.57 12.54
N SER A 89 1.37 8.34 12.35
CA SER A 89 0.20 7.80 13.02
C SER A 89 0.36 7.75 14.54
N ARG A 90 1.57 7.42 15.04
CA ARG A 90 1.89 7.40 16.48
C ARG A 90 1.83 8.81 17.07
N TRP A 91 2.41 9.78 16.39
CA TRP A 91 2.46 11.16 16.86
C TRP A 91 1.08 11.81 16.84
N SER A 92 0.29 11.55 15.81
CA SER A 92 -1.10 11.99 15.76
C SER A 92 -1.93 11.40 16.90
N LYS A 93 -1.76 10.10 17.21
CA LYS A 93 -2.44 9.46 18.34
C LYS A 93 -2.04 10.02 19.69
N ARG A 94 -0.82 10.55 19.83
CA ARG A 94 -0.34 11.24 21.02
C ARG A 94 -0.81 12.69 21.12
N GLY A 95 -1.57 13.17 20.13
CA GLY A 95 -2.09 14.53 20.10
C GLY A 95 -1.07 15.61 19.78
N LEU A 96 0.11 15.25 19.26
CA LEU A 96 1.16 16.22 18.91
C LEU A 96 0.74 17.07 17.70
N PHE A 97 0.01 16.50 16.76
CA PHE A 97 -0.65 17.17 15.66
C PHE A 97 -1.77 16.28 15.13
N SER A 98 -2.70 16.84 14.35
CA SER A 98 -3.82 16.10 13.80
C SER A 98 -3.59 15.78 12.32
N ILE A 99 -3.93 14.54 11.93
CA ILE A 99 -4.04 14.15 10.53
C ILE A 99 -5.50 14.00 10.09
N ALA A 100 -6.45 14.26 10.96
CA ALA A 100 -7.87 14.22 10.63
C ALA A 100 -8.24 15.46 9.80
N GLY A 101 -8.86 15.23 8.65
CA GLY A 101 -9.30 16.30 7.77
C GLY A 101 -8.20 17.03 6.99
N VAL A 102 -6.94 16.56 7.09
CA VAL A 102 -5.87 17.08 6.23
C VAL A 102 -5.77 16.30 4.92
N ASP A 103 -5.35 16.98 3.88
CA ASP A 103 -5.18 16.36 2.55
C ASP A 103 -3.94 15.49 2.46
N ASP A 104 -2.89 15.84 3.23
CA ASP A 104 -1.61 15.11 3.23
C ASP A 104 -1.00 15.03 4.62
N ALA A 105 -0.86 13.81 5.14
CA ALA A 105 -0.31 13.56 6.46
C ALA A 105 1.20 13.81 6.54
N VAL A 106 1.92 13.61 5.44
CA VAL A 106 3.37 13.83 5.38
C VAL A 106 3.66 15.32 5.43
N ASP A 107 2.90 16.14 4.72
CA ASP A 107 3.05 17.59 4.74
C ASP A 107 2.66 18.17 6.10
N ALA A 108 1.59 17.68 6.74
CA ALA A 108 1.24 18.05 8.11
C ALA A 108 2.36 17.72 9.11
N TYR A 109 2.98 16.55 8.96
CA TYR A 109 4.13 16.15 9.76
C TYR A 109 5.34 17.05 9.51
N ARG A 110 5.65 17.37 8.25
CA ARG A 110 6.74 18.29 7.89
C ARG A 110 6.55 19.68 8.50
N ALA A 111 5.34 20.22 8.41
CA ALA A 111 5.00 21.50 9.01
C ALA A 111 5.21 21.49 10.53
N TYR A 112 4.76 20.41 11.19
CA TYR A 112 4.95 20.22 12.63
C TYR A 112 6.43 20.18 13.00
N VAL A 113 7.24 19.34 12.33
CA VAL A 113 8.68 19.24 12.60
C VAL A 113 9.39 20.58 12.37
N LYS A 114 9.05 21.29 11.29
CA LYS A 114 9.63 22.59 10.97
C LYS A 114 9.32 23.63 12.03
N SER A 115 8.10 23.67 12.54
CA SER A 115 7.70 24.61 13.60
C SER A 115 8.38 24.32 14.94
N HIS A 116 8.72 23.05 15.22
CA HIS A 116 9.34 22.60 16.48
C HIS A 116 10.85 22.35 16.37
N ALA A 117 11.46 22.54 15.19
CA ALA A 117 12.87 22.29 14.95
C ALA A 117 13.82 23.07 15.87
N ARG A 118 13.37 24.24 16.35
CA ARG A 118 14.16 25.11 17.26
C ARG A 118 14.07 24.67 18.72
N THR A 119 13.08 23.87 19.09
CA THR A 119 12.78 23.53 20.50
C THR A 119 12.98 22.06 20.84
N SER A 120 13.18 21.18 19.86
CA SER A 120 13.28 19.73 20.08
C SER A 120 14.68 19.20 19.74
N PRO A 121 15.36 18.52 20.69
CA PRO A 121 16.64 17.85 20.41
C PRO A 121 16.51 16.66 19.44
N LEU A 122 15.30 16.19 19.16
CA LEU A 122 15.00 15.10 18.25
C LEU A 122 14.79 15.54 16.78
N ALA A 123 14.76 16.86 16.53
CA ALA A 123 14.50 17.42 15.20
C ALA A 123 15.48 16.93 14.11
N PRO A 124 16.79 16.79 14.34
CA PRO A 124 17.75 16.32 13.33
C PRO A 124 17.44 14.90 12.83
N THR A 125 17.09 13.99 13.74
CA THR A 125 16.83 12.58 13.40
C THR A 125 15.55 12.44 12.55
N HIS A 126 14.54 13.29 12.80
CA HIS A 126 13.30 13.27 12.04
C HIS A 126 13.42 13.92 10.67
N MET A 127 14.32 14.87 10.50
CA MET A 127 14.58 15.52 9.21
C MET A 127 15.18 14.58 8.19
N THR A 128 15.89 13.53 8.61
CA THR A 128 16.45 12.51 7.71
C THR A 128 15.35 11.74 6.97
N HIS A 129 14.19 11.53 7.59
CA HIS A 129 13.04 10.89 6.95
C HIS A 129 12.28 11.80 5.97
N LEU A 130 12.54 13.12 6.03
CA LEU A 130 11.88 14.11 5.18
C LEU A 130 12.71 14.46 3.94
N GLN A 131 13.98 14.10 3.91
CA GLN A 131 14.76 14.26 2.69
C GLN A 131 14.16 13.34 1.62
N PRO A 132 13.79 13.88 0.45
CA PRO A 132 13.52 13.02 -0.67
C PRO A 132 14.80 12.20 -0.86
N ARG A 133 14.71 10.89 -0.71
CA ARG A 133 15.75 10.02 -1.28
C ARG A 133 15.79 10.47 -2.72
N SER A 134 16.90 11.12 -3.06
CA SER A 134 17.12 11.61 -4.41
C SER A 134 16.77 10.46 -5.35
N ASP A 135 15.66 10.62 -6.04
CA ASP A 135 15.36 9.83 -7.21
C ASP A 135 16.46 10.17 -8.21
N VAL A 136 17.63 9.58 -8.01
CA VAL A 136 18.57 9.41 -9.12
C VAL A 136 17.79 8.53 -10.07
N ALA A 137 17.16 9.21 -10.98
CA ALA A 137 16.42 8.62 -12.06
C ALA A 137 17.28 7.48 -12.65
N GLN A 138 16.78 6.28 -12.54
CA GLN A 138 17.12 5.22 -13.45
C GLN A 138 15.91 4.97 -14.34
N PRO A 139 15.68 5.81 -15.36
CA PRO A 139 14.55 5.60 -16.28
C PRO A 139 14.73 4.34 -17.15
N ALA A 140 15.91 3.71 -17.12
CA ALA A 140 16.23 2.57 -17.98
C ALA A 140 15.95 1.19 -17.37
N ARG A 141 15.65 1.07 -16.07
CA ARG A 141 15.40 -0.24 -15.44
C ARG A 141 13.93 -0.57 -15.27
N ASP A 142 13.03 0.41 -15.22
CA ASP A 142 11.61 0.15 -15.06
C ASP A 142 10.97 -0.45 -16.32
N ALA A 143 11.48 -0.10 -17.50
CA ALA A 143 11.00 -0.69 -18.76
C ALA A 143 11.46 -2.15 -18.97
N ALA A 144 12.55 -2.58 -18.33
CA ALA A 144 13.03 -3.95 -18.38
C ALA A 144 12.36 -4.86 -17.35
N SER A 145 11.85 -4.28 -16.25
CA SER A 145 11.16 -5.01 -15.19
C SER A 145 9.74 -5.44 -15.59
N GLU A 146 9.09 -4.70 -16.47
CA GLU A 146 7.77 -5.09 -16.98
C GLU A 146 7.80 -6.30 -17.93
N ARG A 147 8.97 -6.66 -18.46
CA ARG A 147 9.12 -7.81 -19.38
C ARG A 147 9.64 -9.09 -18.74
N ALA A 148 9.99 -9.09 -17.47
CA ALA A 148 10.74 -10.20 -16.85
C ALA A 148 9.91 -11.08 -15.90
N PHE A 149 8.62 -10.87 -15.72
CA PHE A 149 7.78 -11.81 -14.99
C PHE A 149 7.05 -12.75 -15.97
N VAL A 150 7.81 -13.65 -16.56
CA VAL A 150 7.26 -14.89 -17.09
C VAL A 150 7.39 -15.93 -15.98
N PRO A 151 6.30 -16.42 -15.39
CA PRO A 151 6.40 -17.55 -14.48
C PRO A 151 6.92 -18.74 -15.27
N ARG A 152 8.13 -19.17 -14.99
CA ARG A 152 8.60 -20.48 -15.43
C ARG A 152 7.67 -21.50 -14.80
N GLY A 153 6.82 -22.10 -15.65
CA GLY A 153 6.01 -23.22 -15.30
C GLY A 153 6.90 -24.36 -14.82
N GLY A 154 7.02 -24.49 -13.52
CA GLY A 154 7.41 -25.75 -12.92
C GLY A 154 6.23 -26.69 -13.08
N SER A 155 6.31 -27.61 -14.02
CA SER A 155 5.38 -28.74 -14.09
C SER A 155 5.58 -29.56 -12.82
N VAL A 156 4.67 -29.41 -11.88
CA VAL A 156 4.56 -30.35 -10.75
C VAL A 156 3.83 -31.55 -11.33
N ASN A 157 4.56 -32.58 -11.71
CA ASN A 157 4.02 -33.88 -11.98
C ASN A 157 3.42 -34.42 -10.67
N PHE A 158 2.11 -34.35 -10.54
CA PHE A 158 1.39 -35.19 -9.60
C PHE A 158 1.27 -36.59 -10.20
N ASP A 159 2.19 -37.48 -9.84
CA ASP A 159 1.99 -38.90 -10.01
C ASP A 159 0.90 -39.35 -9.05
N TYR A 160 -0.29 -39.51 -9.58
CA TYR A 160 -1.33 -40.30 -8.93
C TYR A 160 -0.88 -41.76 -8.94
N ALA A 161 -0.32 -42.20 -7.83
CA ALA A 161 -0.14 -43.60 -7.56
C ALA A 161 -1.51 -44.31 -7.58
N LYS A 162 -1.69 -45.18 -8.51
CA LYS A 162 -2.83 -46.10 -8.58
C LYS A 162 -2.85 -46.98 -7.35
N ASP A 163 -3.93 -46.95 -6.61
CA ASP A 163 -4.28 -48.00 -5.68
C ASP A 163 -4.57 -49.29 -6.45
N PRO A 164 -3.93 -50.41 -6.13
CA PRO A 164 -4.42 -51.71 -6.57
C PRO A 164 -5.34 -52.26 -5.50
N THR A 165 -6.62 -52.25 -5.80
CA THR A 165 -7.62 -53.09 -5.11
C THR A 165 -7.34 -54.57 -5.30
N LYS A 166 -7.21 -55.26 -4.19
CA LYS A 166 -7.85 -56.57 -3.97
C LYS A 166 -8.18 -56.71 -2.51
#